data_7f7f559d09ca0ab08fdcfb4fe312c477
#
_entry.id   7f7f559d09ca0ab08fdcfb4fe312c477
#
_cell.length_a   1.000
_cell.length_b   1.000
_cell.length_c   1.000
_cell.angle_alpha   90.00
_cell.angle_beta   90.00
_cell.angle_gamma   90.00
#
_symmetry.space_group_name_H-M   'P 1'
#
loop_
_entity.id
_entity.type
_entity.pdbx_description
1 polymer ?
#
loop_
_entity_poly.entity_id
_entity_poly.type
_entity_poly.pdbx_seq_one_letter_code
_entity_poly.pdbx_strand_id
1 'polypeptide(L)'
;MEALWQRTGDPLGDFIRLVLLVEELLERLGAPKEDTLGAKLRSGAAEAFFQSHPEGPALRGRLWRLVELRNAVLHERAEVPSWAFSEGRDLAARLLAAVERQGFYSRAGGTARMALPEAPAPPPPPAS
;
A
#
# COMPACT_ATOMS: atom_id res chain seq x y z
N MET A 1 -4.06 8.58 -9.24
CA MET A 1 -4.63 7.23 -9.07
C MET A 1 -5.16 6.66 -10.37
N GLU A 2 -5.95 7.42 -11.10
CA GLU A 2 -6.51 6.92 -12.35
C GLU A 2 -5.48 6.59 -13.41
N ALA A 3 -4.33 7.25 -13.38
CA ALA A 3 -3.26 6.92 -14.30
C ALA A 3 -2.66 5.55 -14.02
N LEU A 4 -2.82 5.01 -12.81
CA LEU A 4 -2.27 3.71 -12.43
C LEU A 4 -3.22 2.57 -12.67
N TRP A 5 -4.54 2.83 -12.63
CA TRP A 5 -5.54 1.78 -12.80
C TRP A 5 -6.85 2.38 -13.29
N GLN A 6 -7.43 1.73 -14.29
CA GLN A 6 -8.73 2.13 -14.86
C GLN A 6 -9.52 0.90 -15.23
N ARG A 7 -10.86 1.04 -15.22
CA ARG A 7 -11.76 -0.01 -15.68
C ARG A 7 -11.65 -0.15 -17.20
N THR A 8 -11.67 -1.41 -17.65
CA THR A 8 -11.63 -1.71 -19.10
C THR A 8 -12.89 -2.38 -19.57
N GLY A 9 -13.76 -2.82 -18.66
CA GLY A 9 -14.94 -3.59 -19.01
C GLY A 9 -14.80 -5.08 -18.80
N ASP A 10 -13.61 -5.54 -18.39
CA ASP A 10 -13.37 -6.93 -18.03
C ASP A 10 -13.28 -7.02 -16.50
N PRO A 11 -14.37 -7.42 -15.83
CA PRO A 11 -14.36 -7.36 -14.34
C PRO A 11 -13.24 -8.16 -13.71
N LEU A 12 -12.97 -9.37 -14.19
CA LEU A 12 -11.93 -10.21 -13.59
C LEU A 12 -10.56 -9.59 -13.83
N GLY A 13 -10.25 -9.22 -15.06
CA GLY A 13 -8.96 -8.62 -15.38
C GLY A 13 -8.77 -7.29 -14.63
N ASP A 14 -9.83 -6.48 -14.58
CA ASP A 14 -9.77 -5.21 -13.87
C ASP A 14 -9.47 -5.43 -12.39
N PHE A 15 -10.13 -6.42 -11.78
CA PHE A 15 -9.93 -6.73 -10.37
C PHE A 15 -8.51 -7.26 -10.11
N ILE A 16 -8.03 -8.16 -10.96
CA ILE A 16 -6.68 -8.71 -10.81
C ILE A 16 -5.63 -7.60 -10.86
N ARG A 17 -5.76 -6.68 -11.84
CA ARG A 17 -4.81 -5.56 -11.94
C ARG A 17 -4.87 -4.65 -10.72
N LEU A 18 -6.06 -4.47 -10.16
CA LEU A 18 -6.22 -3.65 -8.95
C LEU A 18 -5.54 -4.31 -7.76
N VAL A 19 -5.71 -5.63 -7.60
CA VAL A 19 -5.02 -6.37 -6.54
C VAL A 19 -3.51 -6.27 -6.70
N LEU A 20 -3.02 -6.42 -7.93
CA LEU A 20 -1.59 -6.32 -8.19
C LEU A 20 -1.06 -4.92 -7.86
N LEU A 21 -1.83 -3.89 -8.13
CA LEU A 21 -1.45 -2.54 -7.75
C LEU A 21 -1.34 -2.40 -6.24
N VAL A 22 -2.32 -2.93 -5.49
CA VAL A 22 -2.27 -2.91 -4.03
C VAL A 22 -1.03 -3.63 -3.53
N GLU A 23 -0.72 -4.80 -4.11
CA GLU A 23 0.48 -5.56 -3.74
C GLU A 23 1.74 -4.76 -3.99
N GLU A 24 1.83 -4.10 -5.14
CA GLU A 24 3.00 -3.30 -5.46
C GLU A 24 3.17 -2.15 -4.46
N LEU A 25 2.08 -1.50 -4.09
CA LEU A 25 2.16 -0.40 -3.14
C LEU A 25 2.60 -0.88 -1.76
N LEU A 26 2.14 -2.07 -1.32
CA LEU A 26 2.61 -2.65 -0.07
C LEU A 26 4.11 -2.99 -0.14
N GLU A 27 4.58 -3.45 -1.30
CA GLU A 27 6.01 -3.69 -1.49
C GLU A 27 6.81 -2.41 -1.36
N ARG A 28 6.30 -1.32 -1.88
CA ARG A 28 6.96 -0.03 -1.74
C ARG A 28 6.98 0.46 -0.30
N LEU A 29 6.08 -0.04 0.53
CA LEU A 29 6.07 0.23 1.96
C LEU A 29 6.93 -0.76 2.75
N GLY A 30 7.56 -1.70 2.07
CA GLY A 30 8.52 -2.62 2.66
C GLY A 30 8.13 -4.07 2.70
N ALA A 31 6.93 -4.44 2.23
CA ALA A 31 6.50 -5.84 2.25
C ALA A 31 7.31 -6.67 1.25
N PRO A 32 7.52 -7.98 1.54
CA PRO A 32 8.30 -8.83 0.65
C PRO A 32 7.63 -8.99 -0.72
N LYS A 33 8.43 -8.93 -1.77
CA LYS A 33 7.93 -8.96 -3.15
C LYS A 33 7.30 -10.28 -3.54
N GLU A 34 7.84 -11.37 -3.02
CA GLU A 34 7.46 -12.70 -3.49
C GLU A 34 6.28 -13.28 -2.76
N ASP A 35 5.78 -12.57 -1.76
CA ASP A 35 4.67 -13.05 -0.96
C ASP A 35 3.33 -12.72 -1.61
N THR A 36 2.30 -13.50 -1.26
CA THR A 36 0.92 -13.20 -1.64
C THR A 36 0.45 -11.95 -0.90
N LEU A 37 -0.71 -11.43 -1.32
CA LEU A 37 -1.29 -10.26 -0.65
C LEU A 37 -1.49 -10.53 0.85
N GLY A 38 -2.03 -11.71 1.20
CA GLY A 38 -2.22 -12.04 2.62
C GLY A 38 -0.91 -12.10 3.39
N ALA A 39 0.11 -12.71 2.80
CA ALA A 39 1.41 -12.80 3.44
C ALA A 39 2.07 -11.42 3.58
N LYS A 40 1.88 -10.55 2.58
CA LYS A 40 2.38 -9.17 2.66
C LYS A 40 1.74 -8.43 3.84
N LEU A 41 0.45 -8.65 4.07
CA LEU A 41 -0.26 -7.99 5.18
C LEU A 41 0.21 -8.51 6.55
N ARG A 42 0.77 -9.71 6.60
CA ARG A 42 1.31 -10.27 7.85
C ARG A 42 2.77 -9.92 8.07
N SER A 43 3.41 -9.28 7.11
CA SER A 43 4.83 -8.96 7.23
C SER A 43 5.06 -7.92 8.33
N GLY A 44 6.28 -7.92 8.87
CA GLY A 44 6.64 -6.94 9.90
C GLY A 44 6.57 -5.52 9.38
N ALA A 45 6.91 -5.30 8.10
CA ALA A 45 6.84 -3.97 7.50
C ALA A 45 5.41 -3.48 7.42
N ALA A 46 4.49 -4.36 7.03
CA ALA A 46 3.07 -3.99 6.96
C ALA A 46 2.53 -3.69 8.36
N GLU A 47 2.88 -4.52 9.32
CA GLU A 47 2.43 -4.30 10.70
C GLU A 47 2.93 -2.96 11.23
N ALA A 48 4.20 -2.64 11.00
CA ALA A 48 4.76 -1.37 11.42
C ALA A 48 4.03 -0.20 10.75
N PHE A 49 3.71 -0.34 9.48
CA PHE A 49 2.96 0.69 8.77
C PHE A 49 1.58 0.91 9.40
N PHE A 50 0.85 -0.18 9.66
CA PHE A 50 -0.50 -0.05 10.23
C PHE A 50 -0.45 0.51 11.65
N GLN A 51 0.59 0.20 12.41
CA GLN A 51 0.72 0.76 13.76
C GLN A 51 1.00 2.25 13.72
N SER A 52 1.70 2.74 12.71
CA SER A 52 2.06 4.15 12.62
C SER A 52 1.02 5.01 11.92
N HIS A 53 0.08 4.39 11.20
CA HIS A 53 -0.93 5.11 10.43
C HIS A 53 -2.14 5.43 11.32
N PRO A 54 -2.68 6.66 11.24
CA PRO A 54 -3.83 7.04 12.09
C PRO A 54 -5.03 6.13 11.91
N GLU A 55 -5.24 5.60 10.69
CA GLU A 55 -6.36 4.72 10.39
C GLU A 55 -5.91 3.27 10.21
N GLY A 56 -4.75 2.92 10.77
CA GLY A 56 -4.12 1.63 10.51
C GLY A 56 -5.00 0.43 10.74
N PRO A 57 -5.63 0.29 11.93
CA PRO A 57 -6.46 -0.91 12.16
C PRO A 57 -7.63 -1.03 11.19
N ALA A 58 -8.30 0.08 10.89
CA ALA A 58 -9.42 0.07 9.94
C ALA A 58 -8.93 -0.26 8.53
N LEU A 59 -7.82 0.33 8.13
CA LEU A 59 -7.23 0.09 6.82
C LEU A 59 -6.82 -1.37 6.68
N ARG A 60 -6.21 -1.93 7.71
CA ARG A 60 -5.80 -3.33 7.72
C ARG A 60 -7.00 -4.26 7.54
N GLY A 61 -8.10 -3.99 8.25
CA GLY A 61 -9.30 -4.80 8.13
C GLY A 61 -9.89 -4.76 6.73
N ARG A 62 -9.88 -3.57 6.12
CA ARG A 62 -10.39 -3.42 4.75
C ARG A 62 -9.51 -4.19 3.76
N LEU A 63 -8.20 -4.16 3.94
CA LEU A 63 -7.29 -4.91 3.07
C LEU A 63 -7.49 -6.42 3.25
N TRP A 64 -7.76 -6.88 4.46
CA TRP A 64 -8.04 -8.29 4.68
C TRP A 64 -9.32 -8.75 3.98
N ARG A 65 -10.34 -7.88 3.91
CA ARG A 65 -11.53 -8.19 3.12
C ARG A 65 -11.20 -8.33 1.64
N LEU A 66 -10.26 -7.53 1.15
CA LEU A 66 -9.81 -7.66 -0.23
C LEU A 66 -9.10 -8.99 -0.45
N VAL A 67 -8.31 -9.44 0.52
CA VAL A 67 -7.66 -10.76 0.46
C VAL A 67 -8.72 -11.86 0.37
N GLU A 68 -9.73 -11.81 1.22
CA GLU A 68 -10.78 -12.81 1.20
C GLU A 68 -11.52 -12.85 -0.13
N LEU A 69 -11.81 -11.67 -0.67
CA LEU A 69 -12.48 -11.60 -1.96
C LEU A 69 -11.58 -12.16 -3.08
N ARG A 70 -10.29 -11.80 -3.07
CA ARG A 70 -9.35 -12.33 -4.05
C ARG A 70 -9.34 -13.85 -4.02
N ASN A 71 -9.30 -14.43 -2.82
CA ASN A 71 -9.29 -15.88 -2.70
C ASN A 71 -10.58 -16.49 -3.21
N ALA A 72 -11.72 -15.88 -2.92
CA ALA A 72 -13.00 -16.38 -3.41
C ALA A 72 -13.06 -16.30 -4.94
N VAL A 73 -12.61 -15.21 -5.52
CA VAL A 73 -12.64 -15.04 -6.97
C VAL A 73 -11.72 -16.04 -7.66
N LEU A 74 -10.52 -16.25 -7.14
CA LEU A 74 -9.53 -17.09 -7.81
C LEU A 74 -9.73 -18.58 -7.54
N HIS A 75 -10.18 -18.94 -6.34
CA HIS A 75 -10.25 -20.35 -5.95
C HIS A 75 -11.67 -20.92 -5.98
N GLU A 76 -12.67 -20.07 -5.78
CA GLU A 76 -14.06 -20.50 -5.73
C GLU A 76 -14.86 -20.00 -6.91
N ARG A 77 -14.21 -19.29 -7.83
CA ARG A 77 -14.83 -18.74 -9.05
C ARG A 77 -16.00 -17.80 -8.74
N ALA A 78 -15.91 -17.11 -7.62
CA ALA A 78 -16.91 -16.11 -7.28
C ALA A 78 -16.85 -14.94 -8.26
N GLU A 79 -17.98 -14.29 -8.49
CA GLU A 79 -18.00 -13.09 -9.31
C GLU A 79 -17.44 -11.91 -8.53
N VAL A 80 -16.84 -10.97 -9.26
CA VAL A 80 -16.32 -9.75 -8.64
C VAL A 80 -17.47 -8.79 -8.40
N PRO A 81 -17.79 -8.51 -7.13
CA PRO A 81 -18.88 -7.56 -6.85
C PRO A 81 -18.47 -6.13 -7.20
N SER A 82 -19.45 -5.31 -7.55
CA SER A 82 -19.17 -3.96 -7.99
C SER A 82 -18.45 -3.12 -6.93
N TRP A 83 -18.72 -3.38 -5.65
CA TRP A 83 -18.07 -2.61 -4.57
C TRP A 83 -16.57 -2.84 -4.52
N ALA A 84 -16.08 -3.96 -5.08
CA ALA A 84 -14.65 -4.29 -5.04
C ALA A 84 -13.82 -3.24 -5.76
N PHE A 85 -14.35 -2.67 -6.83
CA PHE A 85 -13.59 -1.68 -7.61
C PHE A 85 -13.44 -0.36 -6.88
N SER A 86 -14.52 0.14 -6.29
CA SER A 86 -14.45 1.40 -5.53
C SER A 86 -13.62 1.21 -4.26
N GLU A 87 -13.80 0.08 -3.57
CA GLU A 87 -13.05 -0.18 -2.34
C GLU A 87 -11.58 -0.36 -2.65
N GLY A 88 -11.24 -1.15 -3.67
CA GLY A 88 -9.86 -1.36 -4.04
C GLY A 88 -9.17 -0.08 -4.49
N ARG A 89 -9.87 0.77 -5.24
CA ARG A 89 -9.31 2.04 -5.66
C ARG A 89 -9.04 2.96 -4.47
N ASP A 90 -9.97 3.01 -3.52
CA ASP A 90 -9.77 3.84 -2.34
C ASP A 90 -8.59 3.34 -1.52
N LEU A 91 -8.47 2.02 -1.34
CA LEU A 91 -7.34 1.44 -0.63
C LEU A 91 -6.03 1.74 -1.33
N ALA A 92 -5.99 1.57 -2.65
CA ALA A 92 -4.79 1.88 -3.42
C ALA A 92 -4.42 3.36 -3.31
N ALA A 93 -5.41 4.25 -3.35
CA ALA A 93 -5.14 5.68 -3.22
C ALA A 93 -4.53 6.01 -1.86
N ARG A 94 -5.03 5.38 -0.80
CA ARG A 94 -4.49 5.60 0.56
C ARG A 94 -3.07 5.07 0.69
N LEU A 95 -2.80 3.90 0.13
CA LEU A 95 -1.46 3.34 0.13
C LEU A 95 -0.51 4.18 -0.71
N LEU A 96 -0.97 4.67 -1.87
CA LEU A 96 -0.15 5.54 -2.71
C LEU A 96 0.22 6.82 -1.98
N ALA A 97 -0.73 7.42 -1.27
CA ALA A 97 -0.45 8.62 -0.48
C ALA A 97 0.62 8.35 0.57
N ALA A 98 0.58 7.17 1.21
CA ALA A 98 1.59 6.79 2.20
C ALA A 98 2.96 6.61 1.55
N VAL A 99 3.00 5.97 0.38
CA VAL A 99 4.25 5.78 -0.36
C VAL A 99 4.85 7.15 -0.73
N GLU A 100 4.00 8.06 -1.20
CA GLU A 100 4.47 9.38 -1.58
C GLU A 100 5.01 10.17 -0.39
N ARG A 101 4.37 10.04 0.76
CA ARG A 101 4.87 10.68 1.97
C ARG A 101 6.24 10.13 2.37
N GLN A 102 6.42 8.81 2.30
CA GLN A 102 7.72 8.22 2.59
C GLN A 102 8.79 8.70 1.62
N GLY A 103 8.45 8.77 0.33
CA GLY A 103 9.38 9.26 -0.67
C GLY A 103 9.80 10.69 -0.40
N PHE A 104 8.86 11.53 0.00
CA PHE A 104 9.15 12.92 0.32
C PHE A 104 10.11 13.02 1.51
N TYR A 105 9.80 12.32 2.59
CA TYR A 105 10.66 12.36 3.79
C TYR A 105 12.02 11.76 3.51
N SER A 106 12.06 10.70 2.71
CA SER A 106 13.31 10.06 2.38
C SER A 106 14.23 11.00 1.59
N ARG A 107 13.68 11.74 0.65
CA ARG A 107 14.47 12.70 -0.13
C ARG A 107 14.99 13.83 0.75
N ALA A 108 14.14 14.36 1.61
CA ALA A 108 14.55 15.42 2.52
C ALA A 108 15.62 14.92 3.50
N GLY A 109 15.42 13.75 4.07
CA GLY A 109 16.38 13.15 4.97
C GLY A 109 17.67 12.77 4.27
N GLY A 110 17.56 12.30 3.03
CA GLY A 110 18.72 11.94 2.25
C GLY A 110 19.64 13.11 1.99
N THR A 111 19.08 14.28 1.73
CA THR A 111 19.88 15.49 1.55
C THR A 111 20.66 15.81 2.81
N ALA A 112 19.99 15.77 3.96
CA ALA A 112 20.62 16.04 5.23
C ALA A 112 21.72 15.01 5.53
N ARG A 113 21.44 13.75 5.26
CA ARG A 113 22.40 12.68 5.54
C ARG A 113 23.65 12.80 4.69
N MET A 114 23.48 13.21 3.48
CA MET A 114 24.62 13.36 2.59
C MET A 114 25.46 14.57 2.97
N ALA A 115 24.85 15.55 3.51
CA ALA A 115 25.56 16.70 4.07
C ALA A 115 26.14 16.30 5.43
N LEU A 116 25.39 15.82 5.31
CA LEU A 116 25.03 15.67 6.12
C LEU A 116 25.03 15.44 6.99
N PRO A 117 25.52 15.79 7.32
CA PRO A 117 25.18 15.37 8.02
C PRO A 117 24.83 15.54 8.73
N GLU A 118 24.52 15.91 8.60
CA GLU A 118 23.75 15.75 9.21
C GLU A 118 23.15 15.92 9.88
N ALA A 119 23.81 16.66 10.06
CA ALA A 119 22.93 16.56 10.61
C ALA A 119 22.47 16.85 11.20
N PRO A 120 22.78 17.34 11.38
CA PRO A 120 21.97 17.30 11.92
C PRO A 120 21.40 17.52 12.25
N ALA A 121 21.60 17.94 12.25
CA ALA A 121 20.73 17.73 12.53
C ALA A 121 20.18 18.02 12.89
N PRO A 122 20.42 18.41 12.93
CA PRO A 122 19.54 18.39 13.19
C PRO A 122 19.05 18.63 13.52
N PRO A 123 19.23 18.99 13.54
CA PRO A 123 18.44 18.89 13.78
C PRO A 123 17.94 18.97 14.05
N PRO A 124 18.13 19.25 14.01
CA PRO A 124 17.33 19.02 14.16
C PRO A 124 16.84 19.05 14.51
N PRO A 125 17.06 19.28 14.42
CA PRO A 125 16.28 19.02 14.60
C PRO A 125 15.86 18.91 15.02
N PRO A 126 16.14 19.11 15.00
CA PRO A 126 15.48 18.77 15.23
C PRO A 126 15.15 18.43 15.57
N ALA A 127 15.49 18.52 15.54
CA ALA A 127 15.01 17.90 15.65
C ALA A 127 14.80 17.52 15.80
N SER A 128 15.15 17.69 15.77
CA SER A 128 14.82 17.08 15.68
C SER A 128 14.58 16.93 15.87
#